data_5021822fefbf42e262e3838f23bd4cae
#
_entry.id   5021822fefbf42e262e3838f23bd4cae
#
_cell.length_a   1.000
_cell.length_b   1.000
_cell.length_c   1.000
_cell.angle_alpha   90.00
_cell.angle_beta   90.00
_cell.angle_gamma   90.00
#
_symmetry.space_group_name_H-M   'P 1'
#
loop_
_entity.id
_entity.type
_entity.pdbx_description
1 polymer ?
#
loop_
_entity_poly.entity_id
_entity_poly.type
_entity_poly.pdbx_seq_one_letter_code
_entity_poly.pdbx_strand_id
1 'polypeptide(L)'
;MKLVIAEKPSVGANIASVLGANIKKQGYLVGNGYIVSWCVGHLIELAEPEAYGEEYKIKPWITDCLPIIPEKWKFGVIKETSSQYKNLKSLMNDPCVDEVICATDAGREGECIFLSLIHI
;
A
#
# COMPACT_ATOMS: atom_id res chain seq x y z
N MET A 1 9.23 18.57 -0.31
CA MET A 1 8.78 17.98 -1.58
C MET A 1 7.41 17.33 -1.38
N LYS A 2 6.59 17.28 -2.41
CA LYS A 2 5.29 16.63 -2.35
C LYS A 2 5.37 15.19 -2.89
N LEU A 3 4.91 14.24 -2.09
CA LEU A 3 4.84 12.83 -2.48
C LEU A 3 3.45 12.52 -3.04
N VAL A 4 3.39 12.12 -4.30
CA VAL A 4 2.16 11.67 -4.96
C VAL A 4 2.15 10.15 -4.98
N ILE A 5 1.07 9.54 -4.51
CA ILE A 5 0.90 8.08 -4.49
C ILE A 5 -0.24 7.70 -5.43
N ALA A 6 0.12 7.07 -6.55
CA ALA A 6 -0.82 6.52 -7.52
C ALA A 6 -1.21 5.08 -7.19
N GLU A 7 -2.29 4.58 -7.79
CA GLU A 7 -2.77 3.22 -7.55
C GLU A 7 -1.92 2.16 -8.27
N LYS A 8 -1.34 2.51 -9.42
CA LYS A 8 -0.54 1.58 -10.25
C LYS A 8 0.58 2.32 -11.00
N PRO A 9 1.62 1.57 -11.45
CA PRO A 9 2.79 2.17 -12.09
C PRO A 9 2.48 3.02 -13.32
N SER A 10 1.56 2.58 -14.18
CA SER A 10 1.21 3.31 -15.41
C SER A 10 0.59 4.68 -15.12
N VAL A 11 -0.28 4.76 -14.12
CA VAL A 11 -0.89 6.03 -13.69
C VAL A 11 0.17 6.92 -13.05
N GLY A 12 1.04 6.36 -12.21
CA GLY A 12 2.17 7.09 -11.63
C GLY A 12 3.08 7.70 -12.70
N ALA A 13 3.41 6.95 -13.74
CA ALA A 13 4.22 7.44 -14.85
C ALA A 13 3.54 8.60 -15.61
N ASN A 14 2.23 8.52 -15.85
CA ASN A 14 1.48 9.58 -16.50
C ASN A 14 1.44 10.87 -15.66
N ILE A 15 1.18 10.73 -14.36
CA ILE A 15 1.19 11.87 -13.42
C ILE A 15 2.58 12.50 -13.37
N ALA A 16 3.64 11.69 -13.25
CA ALA A 16 5.01 12.17 -13.22
C ALA A 16 5.39 12.94 -14.49
N SER A 17 4.96 12.48 -15.66
CA SER A 17 5.19 13.17 -16.92
C SER A 17 4.56 14.56 -16.93
N VAL A 18 3.33 14.69 -16.45
CA VAL A 18 2.62 15.99 -16.37
C VAL A 18 3.28 16.92 -15.37
N LEU A 19 3.74 16.40 -14.23
CA LEU A 19 4.38 17.18 -13.17
C LEU A 19 5.85 17.51 -13.45
N GLY A 20 6.46 16.93 -14.48
CA GLY A 20 7.87 17.10 -14.79
C GLY A 20 8.81 16.30 -13.88
N ALA A 21 8.31 15.26 -13.21
CA ALA A 21 9.09 14.37 -12.38
C ALA A 21 9.70 13.23 -13.23
N ASN A 22 10.75 13.54 -13.98
CA ASN A 22 11.27 12.67 -15.04
C ASN A 22 12.51 11.84 -14.64
N ILE A 23 13.06 12.05 -13.44
CA ILE A 23 14.23 11.31 -12.95
C ILE A 23 13.76 9.99 -12.35
N LYS A 24 14.08 8.89 -13.02
CA LYS A 24 13.68 7.56 -12.61
C LYS A 24 14.56 7.03 -11.47
N LYS A 25 13.93 6.56 -10.43
CA LYS A 25 14.52 5.85 -9.29
C LYS A 25 13.85 4.48 -9.13
N GLN A 26 14.35 3.70 -8.19
CA GLN A 26 13.77 2.39 -7.91
C GLN A 26 12.43 2.54 -7.18
N GLY A 27 11.32 2.30 -7.88
CA GLY A 27 9.96 2.37 -7.33
C GLY A 27 9.33 3.76 -7.28
N TYR A 28 9.97 4.80 -7.85
CA TYR A 28 9.41 6.14 -7.93
C TYR A 28 10.09 7.00 -9.00
N LEU A 29 9.49 8.15 -9.28
CA LEU A 29 10.01 9.19 -10.18
C LEU A 29 10.13 10.48 -9.40
N VAL A 30 11.15 11.29 -9.67
CA VAL A 30 11.39 12.53 -8.94
C VAL A 30 11.75 13.67 -9.89
N GLY A 31 11.32 14.86 -9.56
CA GLY A 31 11.65 16.10 -10.28
C GLY A 31 10.62 17.18 -10.01
N ASN A 32 11.01 18.42 -10.30
CA ASN A 32 10.16 19.61 -10.20
C ASN A 32 9.46 19.77 -8.81
N GLY A 33 10.11 19.35 -7.72
CA GLY A 33 9.55 19.44 -6.37
C GLY A 33 8.59 18.30 -6.01
N TYR A 34 8.44 17.31 -6.89
CA TYR A 34 7.57 16.16 -6.69
C TYR A 34 8.33 14.83 -6.64
N ILE A 35 7.84 13.95 -5.82
CA ILE A 35 8.16 12.52 -5.84
C ILE A 35 6.86 11.81 -6.23
N VAL A 36 6.87 11.02 -7.28
CA VAL A 36 5.70 10.25 -7.72
C VAL A 36 6.01 8.77 -7.57
N SER A 37 5.27 8.11 -6.70
CA SER A 37 5.34 6.67 -6.49
C SER A 37 3.96 6.05 -6.68
N TRP A 38 3.87 4.73 -6.53
CA TRP A 38 2.64 4.00 -6.82
C TRP A 38 2.50 2.76 -5.97
N CYS A 39 1.26 2.33 -5.80
CA CYS A 39 0.92 1.00 -5.32
C CYS A 39 0.91 0.01 -6.50
N VAL A 40 0.84 -1.26 -6.21
CA VAL A 40 0.62 -2.34 -7.18
C VAL A 40 -0.63 -3.14 -6.76
N GLY A 41 -1.76 -2.43 -6.69
CA GLY A 41 -2.95 -2.90 -5.99
C GLY A 41 -2.79 -2.76 -4.47
N HIS A 42 -3.44 -3.62 -3.71
CA HIS A 42 -3.29 -3.66 -2.26
C HIS A 42 -1.86 -4.08 -1.86
N LEU A 43 -1.27 -3.34 -0.93
CA LEU A 43 0.03 -3.66 -0.32
C LEU A 43 -0.11 -4.29 1.05
N ILE A 44 -1.27 -4.11 1.67
CA ILE A 44 -1.59 -4.55 3.01
C ILE A 44 -2.90 -5.33 2.96
N GLU A 45 -2.95 -6.43 3.69
CA GLU A 45 -4.11 -7.31 3.79
C GLU A 45 -4.37 -7.74 5.23
N LEU A 46 -5.56 -8.26 5.49
CA LEU A 46 -5.84 -8.93 6.75
C LEU A 46 -4.97 -10.18 6.88
N ALA A 47 -4.49 -10.42 8.08
CA ALA A 47 -3.75 -11.64 8.37
C ALA A 47 -4.63 -12.89 8.14
N GLU A 48 -3.99 -13.97 7.70
CA GLU A 48 -4.66 -15.25 7.54
C GLU A 48 -5.24 -15.77 8.87
N PRO A 49 -6.30 -16.57 8.83
CA PRO A 49 -6.95 -17.09 10.02
C PRO A 49 -6.01 -17.76 11.02
N GLU A 50 -4.97 -18.42 10.53
CA GLU A 50 -3.97 -19.09 11.35
C GLU A 50 -3.22 -18.16 12.31
N ALA A 51 -3.18 -16.86 11.99
CA ALA A 51 -2.55 -15.87 12.85
C ALA A 51 -3.36 -15.56 14.12
N TYR A 52 -4.63 -15.98 14.19
CA TYR A 52 -5.53 -15.70 15.30
C TYR A 52 -5.67 -16.87 16.29
N GLY A 53 -5.20 -18.07 15.96
CA GLY A 53 -5.25 -19.22 16.82
C GLY A 53 -4.88 -20.54 16.13
N GLU A 54 -4.37 -21.48 16.92
CA GLU A 54 -4.00 -22.83 16.43
C GLU A 54 -5.19 -23.59 15.86
N GLU A 55 -6.40 -23.34 16.39
CA GLU A 55 -7.65 -23.96 15.96
C GLU A 55 -8.01 -23.62 14.50
N TYR A 56 -7.48 -22.54 13.94
CA TYR A 56 -7.74 -22.10 12.58
C TYR A 56 -6.71 -22.59 11.54
N LYS A 57 -5.73 -23.36 11.96
CA LYS A 57 -4.71 -23.95 11.06
C LYS A 57 -5.22 -25.15 10.26
N ILE A 58 -6.36 -25.70 10.62
CA ILE A 58 -6.94 -26.88 9.98
C ILE A 58 -7.54 -26.50 8.64
N LYS A 59 -7.05 -27.13 7.56
CA LYS A 59 -7.62 -27.00 6.20
C LYS A 59 -7.93 -28.38 5.62
N PRO A 60 -9.11 -28.57 4.99
CA PRO A 60 -10.16 -27.54 4.79
C PRO A 60 -10.85 -27.17 6.11
N TRP A 61 -11.27 -25.92 6.21
CA TRP A 61 -12.00 -25.45 7.38
C TRP A 61 -13.32 -26.20 7.52
N ILE A 62 -13.61 -26.61 8.75
CA ILE A 62 -14.87 -27.25 9.14
C ILE A 62 -15.77 -26.23 9.83
N THR A 63 -17.06 -26.48 9.84
CA THR A 63 -18.08 -25.58 10.41
C THR A 63 -17.82 -25.27 11.88
N ASP A 64 -17.19 -26.19 12.63
CA ASP A 64 -16.92 -26.02 14.06
C ASP A 64 -15.90 -24.91 14.37
N CYS A 65 -15.03 -24.54 13.40
CA CYS A 65 -14.08 -23.44 13.57
C CYS A 65 -14.61 -22.08 13.07
N LEU A 66 -15.85 -22.02 12.61
CA LEU A 66 -16.49 -20.81 12.10
C LEU A 66 -17.66 -20.37 13.01
N PRO A 67 -17.94 -19.08 13.14
CA PRO A 67 -17.25 -17.93 12.52
C PRO A 67 -15.90 -17.62 13.20
N ILE A 68 -14.97 -17.08 12.43
CA ILE A 68 -13.67 -16.60 12.93
C ILE A 68 -13.81 -15.10 13.24
N ILE A 69 -13.97 -14.76 14.51
CA ILE A 69 -14.18 -13.38 14.97
C ILE A 69 -13.09 -13.04 15.99
N PRO A 70 -11.95 -12.49 15.56
CA PRO A 70 -10.87 -12.13 16.47
C PRO A 70 -11.23 -10.90 17.30
N GLU A 71 -10.69 -10.79 18.52
CA GLU A 71 -10.83 -9.60 19.35
C GLU A 71 -10.11 -8.41 18.75
N LYS A 72 -8.97 -8.65 18.11
CA LYS A 72 -8.18 -7.63 17.39
C LYS A 72 -7.83 -8.13 16.01
N TRP A 73 -8.19 -7.35 15.02
CA TRP A 73 -7.81 -7.61 13.63
C TRP A 73 -6.32 -7.32 13.42
N LYS A 74 -5.64 -8.24 12.76
CA LYS A 74 -4.22 -8.12 12.40
C LYS A 74 -4.10 -7.86 10.91
N PHE A 75 -3.16 -6.98 10.56
CA PHE A 75 -2.84 -6.65 9.18
C PHE A 75 -1.39 -7.02 8.91
N GLY A 76 -1.11 -7.40 7.68
CA GLY A 76 0.22 -7.75 7.23
C GLY A 76 0.52 -7.17 5.85
N VAL A 77 1.80 -6.99 5.57
CA VAL A 77 2.25 -6.59 4.24
C VAL A 77 2.21 -7.80 3.32
N ILE A 78 1.60 -7.63 2.14
CA ILE A 78 1.57 -8.66 1.10
C ILE A 78 2.99 -8.95 0.65
N LYS A 79 3.39 -10.22 0.70
CA LYS A 79 4.78 -10.65 0.51
C LYS A 79 5.34 -10.26 -0.85
N GLU A 80 4.55 -10.44 -1.89
CA GLU A 80 4.91 -10.18 -3.29
C GLU A 80 5.15 -8.69 -3.56
N THR A 81 4.52 -7.81 -2.79
CA THR A 81 4.60 -6.34 -2.96
C THR A 81 5.40 -5.65 -1.85
N SER A 82 6.07 -6.43 -1.00
CA SER A 82 6.78 -5.92 0.17
C SER A 82 7.90 -4.93 -0.16
N SER A 83 8.56 -5.09 -1.32
CA SER A 83 9.60 -4.15 -1.77
C SER A 83 9.01 -2.76 -2.05
N GLN A 84 7.87 -2.69 -2.72
CA GLN A 84 7.19 -1.42 -3.01
C GLN A 84 6.61 -0.79 -1.74
N TYR A 85 6.08 -1.60 -0.84
CA TYR A 85 5.67 -1.12 0.49
C TYR A 85 6.82 -0.46 1.25
N LYS A 86 8.00 -1.08 1.27
CA LYS A 86 9.20 -0.51 1.91
C LYS A 86 9.62 0.81 1.27
N ASN A 87 9.57 0.91 -0.06
CA ASN A 87 9.85 2.16 -0.78
C ASN A 87 8.88 3.26 -0.36
N LEU A 88 7.58 2.99 -0.40
CA LEU A 88 6.55 3.97 0.00
C LEU A 88 6.70 4.38 1.45
N LYS A 89 6.91 3.42 2.35
CA LYS A 89 7.14 3.70 3.77
C LYS A 89 8.36 4.60 3.98
N SER A 90 9.46 4.33 3.27
CA SER A 90 10.66 5.17 3.34
C SER A 90 10.40 6.58 2.83
N LEU A 91 9.70 6.71 1.69
CA LEU A 91 9.35 8.01 1.12
C LEU A 91 8.42 8.84 2.01
N MET A 92 7.40 8.20 2.62
CA MET A 92 6.48 8.88 3.54
C MET A 92 7.14 9.36 4.83
N ASN A 93 8.25 8.74 5.23
CA ASN A 93 9.02 9.14 6.41
C ASN A 93 10.26 9.96 6.06
N ASP A 94 10.45 10.32 4.79
CA ASP A 94 11.58 11.14 4.36
C ASP A 94 11.40 12.59 4.85
N PRO A 95 12.38 13.16 5.56
CA PRO A 95 12.29 14.55 6.04
C PRO A 95 12.12 15.60 4.92
N CYS A 96 12.44 15.25 3.68
CA CYS A 96 12.22 16.12 2.53
C CYS A 96 10.76 16.14 2.05
N VAL A 97 9.93 15.21 2.53
CA VAL A 97 8.51 15.13 2.17
C VAL A 97 7.69 15.87 3.22
N ASP A 98 7.00 16.91 2.80
CA ASP A 98 6.17 17.77 3.64
C ASP A 98 4.67 17.57 3.38
N GLU A 99 4.30 16.90 2.29
CA GLU A 99 2.91 16.65 1.92
C GLU A 99 2.79 15.32 1.17
N VAL A 100 1.76 14.54 1.48
CA VAL A 100 1.40 13.31 0.76
C VAL A 100 0.08 13.51 0.03
N ILE A 101 0.09 13.31 -1.28
CA ILE A 101 -1.06 13.50 -2.17
C ILE A 101 -1.60 12.13 -2.58
N CYS A 102 -2.86 11.87 -2.24
CA CYS A 102 -3.59 10.69 -2.70
C CYS A 102 -3.97 10.86 -4.17
N ALA A 103 -3.43 10.00 -5.02
CA ALA A 103 -3.75 9.93 -6.44
C ALA A 103 -4.16 8.50 -6.86
N THR A 104 -4.78 7.77 -5.94
CA THR A 104 -5.46 6.51 -6.23
C THR A 104 -6.83 6.78 -6.83
N ASP A 105 -7.46 5.78 -7.42
CA ASP A 105 -8.77 5.93 -8.04
C ASP A 105 -9.83 6.41 -7.04
N ALA A 106 -10.74 7.27 -7.50
CA ALA A 106 -11.82 7.83 -6.69
C ALA A 106 -12.95 6.81 -6.48
N GLY A 107 -12.65 5.76 -5.74
CA GLY A 107 -13.57 4.68 -5.41
C GLY A 107 -13.20 4.01 -4.10
N ARG A 108 -14.07 3.12 -3.61
CA ARG A 108 -13.86 2.41 -2.34
C ARG A 108 -12.55 1.64 -2.28
N GLU A 109 -12.17 0.99 -3.38
CA GLU A 109 -10.93 0.23 -3.45
C GLU A 109 -9.70 1.15 -3.39
N GLY A 110 -9.66 2.19 -4.22
CA GLY A 110 -8.55 3.14 -4.26
C GLY A 110 -8.36 3.85 -2.93
N GLU A 111 -9.44 4.27 -2.29
CA GLU A 111 -9.40 4.87 -0.95
C GLU A 111 -8.89 3.87 0.10
N CYS A 112 -9.36 2.63 0.07
CA CYS A 112 -8.90 1.58 0.97
C CYS A 112 -7.41 1.28 0.81
N ILE A 113 -6.90 1.21 -0.42
CA ILE A 113 -5.47 1.02 -0.71
C ILE A 113 -4.64 2.14 -0.06
N PHE A 114 -5.04 3.39 -0.27
CA PHE A 114 -4.32 4.54 0.26
C PHE A 114 -4.39 4.62 1.79
N LEU A 115 -5.59 4.51 2.37
CA LEU A 115 -5.78 4.61 3.82
C LEU A 115 -5.10 3.47 4.58
N SER A 116 -5.12 2.24 4.06
CA SER A 116 -4.40 1.14 4.67
C SER A 116 -2.89 1.39 4.72
N LEU A 117 -2.36 2.04 3.68
CA LEU A 117 -0.94 2.36 3.59
C LEU A 117 -0.51 3.40 4.62
N ILE A 118 -1.28 4.48 4.80
CA ILE A 118 -0.91 5.58 5.70
C ILE A 118 -1.19 5.28 7.17
N HIS A 119 -2.10 4.36 7.50
CA HIS A 119 -2.47 4.04 8.87
C HIS A 119 -1.70 2.85 9.47
N ILE A 120 -0.98 2.10 8.67
CA ILE A 120 -0.19 0.95 9.08
C ILE A 120 1.30 1.22 8.87
#